data_2df0b499dcf5d48e6bb6b06b9acdf82e
#
_entry.id   2df0b499dcf5d48e6bb6b06b9acdf82e
#
_cell.length_a   1.000
_cell.length_b   1.000
_cell.length_c   1.000
_cell.angle_alpha   90.00
_cell.angle_beta   90.00
_cell.angle_gamma   90.00
#
_symmetry.space_group_name_H-M   'P 1'
#
loop_
_entity.id
_entity.type
_entity.pdbx_description
1 polymer ?
#
loop_
_entity_poly.entity_id
_entity_poly.type
_entity_poly.pdbx_seq_one_letter_code
_entity_poly.pdbx_strand_id
1 'polypeptide(L)'
;MRTFLKLIKINIMKRIRLPIVFTLLLALFIACNNANNSSNSEDLGTNLTLPIIKETKGLKQLYVNNEPFLIIGAELLNSSASCIEHMKDIWAHIRSLNVNTVFLPISWQQFEPEEGTFDFSLIDNHIKSAYENKLKLVILWFGSWKNGESHYTPDWVKIDMERFPRMLFKDRKISNTISNINRNCLNADLKAYKKLLERIVQVDKHGTVLMMQIENEVGLLGSTRDFSPEATKLFEQHVPGELIKYISNNLNKLKPNIYKRYVYNGSKTKGTWEEVFGKSPNTDEIFMAWNYAKYINELAKAGKAIYNLPTYVNAWDASGGNLIPGVWPSGGPNYLMLDIWQAGAPDIDILANDNYSPTFGLSAANFVHNKNPLLIPEACAIWMNDTLSAASKAFFCFGHFKAIGFSPFGIDHHIYHSNHPIKKAYEVLDNLRPLITKAQVEDKINGFMEGDNASPASFQLGDFIFKPGYDLQKNSLIKGYGLIIQISEDEFIVSGNACHVGYESADSSKPNSQLLSVEEGKFVNGKWVKKRTINGDEFGIKLPPNPYNIASDVYLDDISILKIKLFKY
;
A
#
# COMPACT_ATOMS: atom_id res chain seq x y z
N MET A 1 61.38 14.60 -10.40
CA MET A 1 62.79 14.63 -9.91
C MET A 1 62.94 13.45 -8.98
N ARG A 2 63.64 12.44 -9.52
CA ARG A 2 64.54 11.44 -8.87
C ARG A 2 63.93 10.52 -7.80
N THR A 3 63.71 9.25 -8.17
CA THR A 3 64.70 8.15 -8.25
C THR A 3 64.95 7.53 -6.88
N PHE A 4 64.79 6.23 -6.59
CA PHE A 4 65.45 5.00 -7.05
C PHE A 4 64.76 3.79 -6.39
N LEU A 5 64.29 2.77 -7.00
CA LEU A 5 64.91 1.52 -7.49
C LEU A 5 65.98 0.88 -6.60
N LYS A 6 65.70 -0.37 -6.19
CA LYS A 6 66.57 -1.58 -6.27
C LYS A 6 65.94 -2.68 -5.42
N LEU A 7 65.49 -3.79 -5.95
CA LEU A 7 66.08 -4.93 -6.69
C LEU A 7 66.91 -5.91 -5.83
N ILE A 8 66.49 -7.18 -5.96
CA ILE A 8 67.32 -8.41 -6.07
C ILE A 8 67.67 -9.14 -4.73
N LYS A 9 67.48 -10.44 -4.55
CA LYS A 9 67.73 -11.73 -5.29
C LYS A 9 67.27 -12.91 -4.44
N ILE A 10 66.52 -13.90 -4.93
CA ILE A 10 66.95 -15.22 -5.48
C ILE A 10 67.96 -16.01 -4.64
N ASN A 11 67.60 -17.20 -4.15
CA ASN A 11 68.08 -18.51 -4.51
C ASN A 11 67.62 -19.64 -3.56
N ILE A 12 67.08 -20.68 -4.12
CA ILE A 12 67.51 -21.96 -4.60
C ILE A 12 67.45 -23.11 -3.57
N MET A 13 66.60 -24.04 -3.93
CA MET A 13 66.62 -25.50 -3.80
C MET A 13 67.37 -26.19 -2.65
N LYS A 14 66.68 -27.18 -2.06
CA LYS A 14 67.16 -28.57 -2.09
C LYS A 14 66.00 -29.58 -1.89
N ARG A 15 66.00 -30.53 -2.81
CA ARG A 15 65.29 -31.82 -2.79
C ARG A 15 65.70 -32.66 -1.60
N ILE A 16 64.75 -33.44 -1.00
CA ILE A 16 65.04 -34.84 -0.53
C ILE A 16 63.69 -35.55 -0.38
N ARG A 17 63.42 -36.49 -1.32
CA ARG A 17 62.88 -37.85 -1.26
C ARG A 17 61.69 -38.20 -0.40
N LEU A 18 60.56 -38.55 -1.09
CA LEU A 18 59.63 -39.64 -0.74
C LEU A 18 60.46 -40.98 -0.56
N PRO A 19 60.01 -41.99 0.18
CA PRO A 19 58.67 -42.52 0.33
C PRO A 19 58.38 -43.01 1.78
N ILE A 20 57.22 -43.06 2.27
CA ILE A 20 56.55 -43.91 3.29
C ILE A 20 55.26 -43.16 3.75
N VAL A 21 54.30 -43.03 2.88
CA VAL A 21 52.93 -42.62 3.29
C VAL A 21 51.91 -43.25 2.32
N PHE A 22 52.22 -44.38 1.69
CA PHE A 22 51.29 -44.98 0.72
C PHE A 22 50.60 -46.26 1.24
N THR A 23 50.80 -46.65 2.52
CA THR A 23 50.20 -47.88 3.07
C THR A 23 49.22 -47.67 4.21
N LEU A 24 48.89 -46.43 4.56
CA LEU A 24 47.87 -46.11 5.59
C LEU A 24 46.59 -45.47 5.04
N LEU A 25 46.51 -45.23 3.73
CA LEU A 25 45.33 -44.63 3.08
C LEU A 25 44.42 -45.66 2.41
N LEU A 26 44.76 -46.97 2.42
CA LEU A 26 43.93 -48.04 1.83
C LEU A 26 43.06 -48.77 2.86
N ALA A 27 43.25 -48.54 4.17
CA ALA A 27 42.44 -49.14 5.24
C ALA A 27 41.26 -48.25 5.69
N LEU A 28 41.20 -47.00 5.22
CA LEU A 28 40.08 -46.07 5.50
C LEU A 28 38.99 -46.02 4.39
N PHE A 29 39.22 -46.74 3.27
CA PHE A 29 38.25 -46.76 2.16
C PHE A 29 37.31 -47.95 2.18
N ILE A 30 37.43 -48.88 3.14
CA ILE A 30 36.54 -50.08 3.24
C ILE A 30 35.57 -50.00 4.43
N ALA A 31 35.67 -48.97 5.30
CA ALA A 31 34.76 -48.79 6.43
C ALA A 31 33.66 -47.76 6.20
N CYS A 32 33.57 -47.14 5.02
CA CYS A 32 32.54 -46.11 4.70
C CYS A 32 31.52 -46.55 3.65
N ASN A 33 31.38 -47.85 3.34
CA ASN A 33 30.41 -48.29 2.35
C ASN A 33 29.18 -49.00 2.95
N ASN A 34 28.92 -48.87 4.25
CA ASN A 34 27.67 -49.34 4.85
C ASN A 34 27.06 -48.33 5.85
N ALA A 35 27.21 -47.02 5.61
CA ALA A 35 26.34 -46.02 6.17
C ALA A 35 25.33 -45.66 5.08
N ASN A 36 24.10 -46.17 5.24
CA ASN A 36 22.99 -45.75 4.44
C ASN A 36 23.02 -44.22 4.27
N ASN A 37 23.14 -43.77 3.04
CA ASN A 37 22.80 -42.43 2.62
C ASN A 37 21.31 -42.19 2.87
N SER A 38 20.92 -41.89 4.10
CA SER A 38 19.87 -40.97 4.35
C SER A 38 20.50 -39.57 4.33
N SER A 39 20.76 -39.05 3.14
CA SER A 39 20.77 -37.61 2.95
C SER A 39 19.36 -37.15 3.31
N ASN A 40 19.14 -36.84 4.59
CA ASN A 40 18.14 -35.89 4.97
C ASN A 40 18.56 -34.56 4.29
N SER A 41 18.22 -34.41 3.02
CA SER A 41 17.76 -33.14 2.54
C SER A 41 16.51 -32.90 3.40
N GLU A 42 16.65 -32.15 4.47
CA GLU A 42 15.53 -31.37 4.99
C GLU A 42 15.08 -30.49 3.82
N ASP A 43 14.32 -31.08 2.94
CA ASP A 43 13.32 -30.40 2.15
C ASP A 43 12.29 -29.96 3.20
N LEU A 44 12.61 -28.88 3.88
CA LEU A 44 11.65 -28.02 4.55
C LEU A 44 10.78 -27.46 3.45
N GLY A 45 9.93 -28.31 2.91
CA GLY A 45 8.72 -27.97 2.20
C GLY A 45 7.85 -27.23 3.21
N THR A 46 8.23 -26.01 3.56
CA THR A 46 7.35 -25.02 4.14
C THR A 46 6.28 -24.82 3.09
N ASN A 47 5.10 -25.41 3.30
CA ASN A 47 3.89 -25.07 2.55
C ASN A 47 3.68 -23.56 2.78
N LEU A 48 4.26 -22.74 1.90
CA LEU A 48 4.16 -21.30 1.94
C LEU A 48 2.69 -20.95 1.78
N THR A 49 2.06 -20.48 2.83
CA THR A 49 0.68 -19.99 2.75
C THR A 49 0.71 -18.61 2.10
N LEU A 50 0.12 -18.50 0.91
CA LEU A 50 0.07 -17.23 0.18
C LEU A 50 -0.73 -16.19 0.97
N PRO A 51 -0.33 -14.91 0.87
CA PRO A 51 -1.15 -13.81 1.36
C PRO A 51 -2.54 -13.81 0.70
N ILE A 52 -3.56 -13.49 1.47
CA ILE A 52 -4.95 -13.42 0.97
C ILE A 52 -5.69 -12.23 1.56
N ILE A 53 -6.65 -11.68 0.81
CA ILE A 53 -7.66 -10.78 1.36
C ILE A 53 -8.84 -11.64 1.82
N LYS A 54 -9.14 -11.58 3.12
CA LYS A 54 -10.21 -12.37 3.74
C LYS A 54 -11.24 -11.45 4.39
N GLU A 55 -12.52 -11.74 4.16
CA GLU A 55 -13.63 -11.06 4.83
C GLU A 55 -13.97 -11.76 6.15
N THR A 56 -13.98 -11.00 7.25
CA THR A 56 -14.40 -11.48 8.58
C THR A 56 -15.37 -10.45 9.18
N LYS A 57 -16.58 -10.86 9.52
CA LYS A 57 -17.65 -9.98 10.05
C LYS A 57 -17.93 -8.74 9.17
N GLY A 58 -17.80 -8.88 7.84
CA GLY A 58 -18.06 -7.79 6.89
C GLY A 58 -16.87 -6.87 6.63
N LEU A 59 -15.74 -7.04 7.32
CA LEU A 59 -14.50 -6.31 7.09
C LEU A 59 -13.49 -7.20 6.34
N LYS A 60 -12.90 -6.68 5.27
CA LYS A 60 -11.80 -7.34 4.56
C LYS A 60 -10.46 -6.91 5.16
N GLN A 61 -9.60 -7.89 5.43
CA GLN A 61 -8.24 -7.69 5.93
C GLN A 61 -7.25 -8.53 5.13
N LEU A 62 -5.98 -8.10 5.10
CA LEU A 62 -4.87 -8.89 4.59
C LEU A 62 -4.45 -9.93 5.64
N TYR A 63 -4.29 -11.18 5.21
CA TYR A 63 -3.75 -12.27 6.00
C TYR A 63 -2.43 -12.74 5.40
N VAL A 64 -1.41 -12.90 6.24
CA VAL A 64 -0.10 -13.44 5.90
C VAL A 64 0.20 -14.57 6.86
N ASN A 65 0.53 -15.75 6.34
CA ASN A 65 0.71 -16.97 7.16
C ASN A 65 -0.49 -17.26 8.07
N ASN A 66 -1.71 -17.06 7.56
CA ASN A 66 -3.00 -17.20 8.26
C ASN A 66 -3.25 -16.22 9.43
N GLU A 67 -2.39 -15.22 9.62
CA GLU A 67 -2.57 -14.20 10.65
C GLU A 67 -2.93 -12.84 10.01
N PRO A 68 -3.80 -12.04 10.64
CA PRO A 68 -4.08 -10.69 10.17
C PRO A 68 -2.81 -9.84 10.11
N PHE A 69 -2.59 -9.19 8.98
CA PHE A 69 -1.40 -8.39 8.73
C PHE A 69 -1.77 -6.94 8.41
N LEU A 70 -1.23 -6.00 9.19
CA LEU A 70 -1.37 -4.57 8.96
C LEU A 70 -0.13 -4.06 8.22
N ILE A 71 -0.31 -3.45 7.05
CA ILE A 71 0.79 -2.86 6.29
C ILE A 71 1.18 -1.52 6.90
N ILE A 72 2.34 -1.50 7.56
CA ILE A 72 3.04 -0.29 7.99
C ILE A 72 4.04 0.02 6.88
N GLY A 73 3.55 0.75 5.88
CA GLY A 73 4.16 0.81 4.56
C GLY A 73 5.16 1.93 4.37
N ALA A 74 5.94 1.81 3.30
CA ALA A 74 6.83 2.82 2.78
C ALA A 74 6.95 2.65 1.26
N GLU A 75 6.56 3.65 0.50
CA GLU A 75 6.76 3.64 -0.94
C GLU A 75 8.06 4.35 -1.31
N LEU A 76 8.82 3.74 -2.20
CA LEU A 76 10.06 4.31 -2.74
C LEU A 76 9.77 5.42 -3.76
N LEU A 77 10.71 6.33 -3.95
CA LEU A 77 10.75 7.15 -5.15
C LEU A 77 10.81 6.27 -6.39
N ASN A 78 10.14 6.69 -7.46
CA ASN A 78 9.86 5.87 -8.65
C ASN A 78 11.09 5.23 -9.30
N SER A 79 12.27 5.84 -9.18
CA SER A 79 13.50 5.36 -9.82
C SER A 79 14.49 4.71 -8.84
N SER A 80 14.20 4.69 -7.55
CA SER A 80 15.17 4.19 -6.56
C SER A 80 15.49 2.72 -6.75
N ALA A 81 14.48 1.89 -7.01
CA ALA A 81 14.64 0.46 -7.26
C ALA A 81 15.28 0.12 -8.62
N SER A 82 15.57 1.11 -9.48
CA SER A 82 16.17 0.90 -10.80
C SER A 82 17.65 0.53 -10.78
N CYS A 83 18.29 0.57 -9.59
CA CYS A 83 19.72 0.28 -9.42
C CYS A 83 19.98 -0.43 -8.09
N ILE A 84 20.59 -1.61 -8.15
CA ILE A 84 20.92 -2.43 -6.96
C ILE A 84 21.86 -1.67 -6.02
N GLU A 85 22.88 -1.01 -6.58
CA GLU A 85 23.87 -0.27 -5.78
C GLU A 85 23.23 0.90 -5.02
N HIS A 86 22.34 1.64 -5.68
CA HIS A 86 21.58 2.73 -5.07
C HIS A 86 20.73 2.26 -3.88
N MET A 87 20.18 1.06 -3.97
CA MET A 87 19.30 0.51 -2.92
C MET A 87 20.05 0.00 -1.68
N LYS A 88 21.36 -0.22 -1.72
CA LYS A 88 22.10 -0.83 -0.59
C LYS A 88 21.91 -0.11 0.73
N ASP A 89 22.08 1.22 0.74
CA ASP A 89 21.96 2.03 1.95
C ASP A 89 20.50 2.29 2.31
N ILE A 90 19.61 2.29 1.31
CA ILE A 90 18.18 2.55 1.47
C ILE A 90 17.51 1.45 2.31
N TRP A 91 17.84 0.18 2.14
CA TRP A 91 17.25 -0.91 2.91
C TRP A 91 17.41 -0.74 4.43
N ALA A 92 18.64 -0.40 4.87
CA ALA A 92 18.92 -0.17 6.29
C ALA A 92 18.20 1.08 6.80
N HIS A 93 18.13 2.13 5.99
CA HIS A 93 17.41 3.36 6.33
C HIS A 93 15.92 3.09 6.56
N ILE A 94 15.23 2.46 5.60
CA ILE A 94 13.80 2.12 5.70
C ILE A 94 13.53 1.27 6.95
N ARG A 95 14.35 0.24 7.17
CA ARG A 95 14.19 -0.57 8.37
C ARG A 95 14.32 0.24 9.66
N SER A 96 15.21 1.24 9.70
CA SER A 96 15.40 2.12 10.86
C SER A 96 14.16 2.97 11.19
N LEU A 97 13.23 3.12 10.24
CA LEU A 97 11.96 3.83 10.40
C LEU A 97 10.81 2.93 10.91
N ASN A 98 11.09 1.68 11.27
CA ASN A 98 10.10 0.70 11.75
C ASN A 98 9.02 0.31 10.71
N VAL A 99 9.36 0.41 9.44
CA VAL A 99 8.55 -0.09 8.32
C VAL A 99 8.52 -1.61 8.34
N ASN A 100 7.40 -2.21 7.98
CA ASN A 100 7.30 -3.66 7.77
C ASN A 100 7.13 -4.07 6.31
N THR A 101 6.70 -3.15 5.44
CA THR A 101 6.39 -3.42 4.03
C THR A 101 6.85 -2.29 3.13
N VAL A 102 7.60 -2.61 2.08
CA VAL A 102 8.08 -1.65 1.08
C VAL A 102 7.29 -1.81 -0.22
N PHE A 103 6.80 -0.70 -0.75
CA PHE A 103 6.19 -0.60 -2.07
C PHE A 103 7.30 -0.28 -3.06
N LEU A 104 7.60 -1.25 -3.94
CA LEU A 104 8.82 -1.27 -4.75
C LEU A 104 8.49 -1.34 -6.23
N PRO A 105 8.83 -0.30 -7.03
CA PRO A 105 8.57 -0.27 -8.45
C PRO A 105 9.51 -1.19 -9.25
N ILE A 106 8.92 -1.90 -10.22
CA ILE A 106 9.60 -2.63 -11.29
C ILE A 106 9.06 -2.11 -12.62
N SER A 107 9.93 -1.51 -13.44
CA SER A 107 9.54 -0.96 -14.74
C SER A 107 9.64 -2.01 -15.85
N TRP A 108 8.66 -2.03 -16.76
CA TRP A 108 8.71 -2.90 -17.92
C TRP A 108 9.95 -2.63 -18.78
N GLN A 109 10.33 -1.35 -18.96
CA GLN A 109 11.51 -0.96 -19.72
C GLN A 109 12.80 -1.65 -19.26
N GLN A 110 13.01 -1.76 -17.94
CA GLN A 110 14.19 -2.43 -17.39
C GLN A 110 14.04 -3.95 -17.36
N PHE A 111 12.82 -4.41 -17.17
CA PHE A 111 12.53 -5.84 -17.07
C PHE A 111 12.58 -6.56 -18.43
N GLU A 112 12.17 -5.90 -19.54
CA GLU A 112 12.22 -6.42 -20.92
C GLU A 112 12.83 -5.37 -21.87
N PRO A 113 14.15 -5.08 -21.74
CA PRO A 113 14.80 -4.03 -22.53
C PRO A 113 14.77 -4.29 -24.03
N GLU A 114 14.83 -5.54 -24.46
CA GLU A 114 14.65 -6.00 -25.81
C GLU A 114 13.48 -6.99 -25.86
N GLU A 115 12.68 -6.97 -26.91
CA GLU A 115 11.49 -7.80 -27.04
C GLU A 115 11.80 -9.29 -26.85
N GLY A 116 11.25 -9.89 -25.82
CA GLY A 116 11.45 -11.29 -25.46
C GLY A 116 12.70 -11.58 -24.63
N THR A 117 13.52 -10.58 -24.34
CA THR A 117 14.71 -10.70 -23.50
C THR A 117 14.44 -10.08 -22.14
N PHE A 118 14.44 -10.91 -21.08
CA PHE A 118 14.08 -10.49 -19.72
C PHE A 118 15.29 -10.40 -18.80
N ASP A 119 15.43 -9.27 -18.09
CA ASP A 119 16.42 -9.08 -17.03
C ASP A 119 15.76 -9.27 -15.67
N PHE A 120 16.15 -10.32 -14.96
CA PHE A 120 15.65 -10.66 -13.63
C PHE A 120 16.51 -10.10 -12.49
N SER A 121 17.64 -9.45 -12.81
CA SER A 121 18.63 -9.05 -11.82
C SER A 121 18.07 -8.15 -10.71
N LEU A 122 17.24 -7.18 -11.07
CA LEU A 122 16.62 -6.26 -10.12
C LEU A 122 15.65 -6.98 -9.18
N ILE A 123 14.68 -7.72 -9.72
CA ILE A 123 13.67 -8.39 -8.90
C ILE A 123 14.27 -9.44 -7.98
N ASP A 124 15.26 -10.22 -8.46
CA ASP A 124 15.97 -11.22 -7.66
C ASP A 124 16.68 -10.58 -6.47
N ASN A 125 17.42 -9.49 -6.74
CA ASN A 125 18.18 -8.79 -5.70
C ASN A 125 17.25 -8.14 -4.69
N HIS A 126 16.17 -7.49 -5.14
CA HIS A 126 15.25 -6.78 -4.25
C HIS A 126 14.48 -7.74 -3.34
N ILE A 127 14.02 -8.89 -3.83
CA ILE A 127 13.37 -9.91 -3.00
C ILE A 127 14.35 -10.42 -1.94
N LYS A 128 15.58 -10.75 -2.34
CA LYS A 128 16.63 -11.19 -1.41
C LYS A 128 16.93 -10.12 -0.36
N SER A 129 17.18 -8.88 -0.78
CA SER A 129 17.53 -7.78 0.13
C SER A 129 16.41 -7.45 1.11
N ALA A 130 15.15 -7.45 0.65
CA ALA A 130 14.00 -7.24 1.52
C ALA A 130 13.90 -8.36 2.58
N TYR A 131 14.06 -9.62 2.18
CA TYR A 131 14.07 -10.75 3.11
C TYR A 131 15.19 -10.61 4.17
N GLU A 132 16.42 -10.33 3.75
CA GLU A 132 17.57 -10.13 4.64
C GLU A 132 17.34 -8.98 5.64
N ASN A 133 16.63 -7.93 5.22
CA ASN A 133 16.24 -6.82 6.07
C ASN A 133 14.93 -7.06 6.84
N LYS A 134 14.33 -8.26 6.78
CA LYS A 134 13.07 -8.62 7.44
C LYS A 134 11.89 -7.72 7.04
N LEU A 135 11.90 -7.27 5.80
CA LEU A 135 10.85 -6.46 5.17
C LEU A 135 10.01 -7.33 4.24
N LYS A 136 8.75 -6.97 4.09
CA LYS A 136 7.86 -7.49 3.06
C LYS A 136 7.83 -6.54 1.86
N LEU A 137 7.38 -7.04 0.71
CA LEU A 137 7.28 -6.26 -0.52
C LEU A 137 5.85 -6.23 -1.05
N VAL A 138 5.46 -5.09 -1.55
CA VAL A 138 4.40 -4.92 -2.54
C VAL A 138 5.11 -4.51 -3.83
N ILE A 139 4.99 -5.30 -4.88
CA ILE A 139 5.64 -5.00 -6.16
C ILE A 139 4.70 -4.14 -6.99
N LEU A 140 5.21 -2.99 -7.45
CA LEU A 140 4.52 -2.07 -8.32
C LEU A 140 4.95 -2.36 -9.76
N TRP A 141 4.04 -2.92 -10.57
CA TRP A 141 4.29 -3.15 -11.98
C TRP A 141 4.04 -1.85 -12.75
N PHE A 142 5.11 -1.15 -13.12
CA PHE A 142 5.06 0.00 -14.03
C PHE A 142 5.19 -0.50 -15.45
N GLY A 143 4.07 -1.00 -15.99
CA GLY A 143 3.96 -1.60 -17.29
C GLY A 143 3.62 -0.59 -18.40
N SER A 144 2.39 -0.66 -18.85
CA SER A 144 1.88 0.20 -19.93
C SER A 144 1.67 1.64 -19.52
N TRP A 145 1.34 1.91 -18.24
CA TRP A 145 1.00 3.25 -17.77
C TRP A 145 1.56 3.58 -16.39
N LYS A 146 2.02 4.82 -16.26
CA LYS A 146 2.32 5.51 -15.00
C LYS A 146 1.88 6.96 -15.09
N ASN A 147 1.05 7.42 -14.12
CA ASN A 147 0.54 8.81 -14.07
C ASN A 147 -0.14 9.24 -15.38
N GLY A 148 -0.91 8.33 -16.01
CA GLY A 148 -1.61 8.59 -17.26
C GLY A 148 -0.71 8.66 -18.50
N GLU A 149 0.56 8.28 -18.43
CA GLU A 149 1.52 8.27 -19.53
C GLU A 149 2.23 6.91 -19.67
N SER A 150 2.89 6.66 -20.82
CA SER A 150 3.50 5.36 -21.15
C SER A 150 5.03 5.39 -21.22
N HIS A 151 5.69 6.21 -20.41
CA HIS A 151 7.15 6.35 -20.50
C HIS A 151 7.94 5.22 -19.81
N TYR A 152 7.31 4.34 -19.05
CA TYR A 152 7.95 3.14 -18.48
C TYR A 152 7.88 1.91 -19.38
N THR A 153 7.23 2.01 -20.56
CA THR A 153 7.27 0.95 -21.57
C THR A 153 8.67 0.84 -22.19
N PRO A 154 9.08 -0.33 -22.69
CA PRO A 154 10.35 -0.51 -23.38
C PRO A 154 10.45 0.35 -24.66
N ASP A 155 11.68 0.60 -25.11
CA ASP A 155 11.92 1.42 -26.29
C ASP A 155 11.32 0.79 -27.57
N TRP A 156 11.34 -0.54 -27.69
CA TRP A 156 10.72 -1.24 -28.82
C TRP A 156 9.18 -1.08 -28.85
N VAL A 157 8.52 -0.85 -27.70
CA VAL A 157 7.09 -0.46 -27.64
C VAL A 157 6.91 1.01 -28.02
N LYS A 158 7.79 1.90 -27.53
CA LYS A 158 7.69 3.34 -27.78
C LYS A 158 7.85 3.71 -29.24
N ILE A 159 8.75 3.03 -29.94
CA ILE A 159 9.14 3.36 -31.32
C ILE A 159 8.15 2.80 -32.32
N ASP A 160 7.59 1.61 -32.09
CA ASP A 160 6.67 0.95 -33.03
C ASP A 160 5.22 1.40 -32.80
N MET A 161 4.92 2.63 -33.23
CA MET A 161 3.59 3.23 -33.06
C MET A 161 2.51 2.59 -33.95
N GLU A 162 2.85 1.84 -34.95
CA GLU A 162 1.91 1.09 -35.78
C GLU A 162 1.37 -0.10 -35.01
N ARG A 163 2.25 -0.85 -34.38
CA ARG A 163 1.90 -2.02 -33.58
C ARG A 163 1.36 -1.63 -32.19
N PHE A 164 1.85 -0.53 -31.60
CA PHE A 164 1.47 0.00 -30.29
C PHE A 164 0.94 1.44 -30.41
N PRO A 165 -0.28 1.61 -30.93
CA PRO A 165 -0.82 2.93 -31.22
C PRO A 165 -1.02 3.76 -29.95
N ARG A 166 -0.84 5.09 -30.10
CA ARG A 166 -1.11 6.07 -29.05
C ARG A 166 -2.57 6.51 -29.08
N MET A 167 -3.08 6.88 -27.92
CA MET A 167 -4.38 7.56 -27.83
C MET A 167 -4.31 8.94 -28.49
N LEU A 168 -5.43 9.40 -29.04
CA LEU A 168 -5.56 10.71 -29.65
C LEU A 168 -6.42 11.64 -28.80
N PHE A 169 -5.99 12.88 -28.69
CA PHE A 169 -6.81 13.95 -28.15
C PHE A 169 -7.93 14.35 -29.12
N LYS A 170 -8.90 15.13 -28.64
CA LYS A 170 -10.01 15.58 -29.47
C LYS A 170 -9.57 16.40 -30.69
N ASP A 171 -8.49 17.16 -30.58
CA ASP A 171 -7.87 17.93 -31.66
C ASP A 171 -6.95 17.09 -32.57
N ARG A 172 -6.98 15.76 -32.42
CA ARG A 172 -6.18 14.79 -33.18
C ARG A 172 -4.69 14.78 -32.86
N LYS A 173 -4.23 15.53 -31.88
CA LYS A 173 -2.85 15.38 -31.40
C LYS A 173 -2.65 14.02 -30.74
N ILE A 174 -1.47 13.45 -30.97
CA ILE A 174 -1.05 12.18 -30.41
C ILE A 174 -0.64 12.41 -28.94
N SER A 175 -1.16 11.59 -28.04
CA SER A 175 -0.75 11.59 -26.63
C SER A 175 0.53 10.76 -26.41
N ASN A 176 1.10 10.84 -25.20
CA ASN A 176 2.19 9.94 -24.78
C ASN A 176 1.66 8.60 -24.23
N THR A 177 0.37 8.34 -24.33
CA THR A 177 -0.30 7.20 -23.72
C THR A 177 -0.63 6.14 -24.76
N ILE A 178 -0.17 4.89 -24.59
CA ILE A 178 -0.56 3.79 -25.48
C ILE A 178 -2.02 3.40 -25.28
N SER A 179 -2.62 2.85 -26.34
CA SER A 179 -4.04 2.51 -26.38
C SER A 179 -4.39 1.40 -25.38
N ASN A 180 -5.43 1.61 -24.57
CA ASN A 180 -6.00 0.64 -23.64
C ASN A 180 -7.00 -0.34 -24.29
N ILE A 181 -7.26 -0.22 -25.58
CA ILE A 181 -8.14 -1.10 -26.35
C ILE A 181 -7.40 -1.93 -27.38
N ASN A 182 -6.15 -1.59 -27.67
CA ASN A 182 -5.36 -2.31 -28.67
C ASN A 182 -4.81 -3.63 -28.11
N ARG A 183 -5.07 -4.73 -28.83
CA ARG A 183 -4.67 -6.08 -28.39
C ARG A 183 -3.17 -6.32 -28.41
N ASN A 184 -2.40 -5.65 -29.25
CA ASN A 184 -0.93 -5.79 -29.26
C ASN A 184 -0.34 -5.20 -27.97
N CYS A 185 -0.85 -4.02 -27.54
CA CYS A 185 -0.44 -3.41 -26.26
C CYS A 185 -0.69 -4.38 -25.10
N LEU A 186 -1.92 -4.89 -24.99
CA LEU A 186 -2.28 -5.82 -23.93
C LEU A 186 -1.46 -7.12 -23.97
N ASN A 187 -1.29 -7.71 -25.15
CA ASN A 187 -0.59 -9.01 -25.27
C ASN A 187 0.90 -8.89 -24.91
N ALA A 188 1.53 -7.77 -25.25
CA ALA A 188 2.94 -7.52 -24.94
C ALA A 188 3.15 -7.32 -23.42
N ASP A 189 2.35 -6.45 -22.81
CA ASP A 189 2.36 -6.21 -21.37
C ASP A 189 2.04 -7.50 -20.58
N LEU A 190 0.98 -8.21 -20.97
CA LEU A 190 0.58 -9.48 -20.36
C LEU A 190 1.70 -10.52 -20.39
N LYS A 191 2.48 -10.58 -21.48
CA LYS A 191 3.63 -11.47 -21.61
C LYS A 191 4.71 -11.11 -20.58
N ALA A 192 5.05 -9.82 -20.47
CA ALA A 192 6.06 -9.35 -19.53
C ALA A 192 5.61 -9.55 -18.07
N TYR A 193 4.37 -9.15 -17.73
CA TYR A 193 3.81 -9.32 -16.41
C TYR A 193 3.77 -10.79 -15.96
N LYS A 194 3.40 -11.71 -16.84
CA LYS A 194 3.46 -13.15 -16.55
C LYS A 194 4.88 -13.62 -16.27
N LYS A 195 5.87 -13.16 -17.04
CA LYS A 195 7.29 -13.50 -16.82
C LYS A 195 7.80 -12.99 -15.48
N LEU A 196 7.38 -11.80 -15.06
CA LEU A 196 7.69 -11.28 -13.73
C LEU A 196 7.16 -12.20 -12.63
N LEU A 197 5.89 -12.60 -12.71
CA LEU A 197 5.29 -13.48 -11.70
C LEU A 197 5.90 -14.90 -11.71
N GLU A 198 6.18 -15.47 -12.89
CA GLU A 198 6.91 -16.75 -13.02
C GLU A 198 8.27 -16.66 -12.29
N ARG A 199 8.97 -15.51 -12.41
CA ARG A 199 10.25 -15.31 -11.71
C ARG A 199 10.07 -15.17 -10.21
N ILE A 200 9.09 -14.39 -9.76
CA ILE A 200 8.79 -14.23 -8.32
C ILE A 200 8.54 -15.59 -7.67
N VAL A 201 7.71 -16.46 -8.28
CA VAL A 201 7.47 -17.83 -7.80
C VAL A 201 8.76 -18.64 -7.66
N GLN A 202 9.71 -18.46 -8.60
CA GLN A 202 10.98 -19.17 -8.58
C GLN A 202 11.91 -18.72 -7.45
N VAL A 203 11.93 -17.42 -7.12
CA VAL A 203 12.93 -16.84 -6.22
C VAL A 203 12.41 -16.50 -4.82
N ASP A 204 11.13 -16.17 -4.66
CA ASP A 204 10.52 -15.84 -3.37
C ASP A 204 10.17 -17.10 -2.57
N LYS A 205 11.17 -17.74 -1.97
CA LYS A 205 10.96 -18.95 -1.15
C LYS A 205 10.44 -18.67 0.26
N HIS A 206 10.36 -17.40 0.66
CA HIS A 206 10.04 -16.98 2.02
C HIS A 206 8.73 -16.18 2.13
N GLY A 207 7.98 -16.02 1.03
CA GLY A 207 6.77 -15.19 1.00
C GLY A 207 7.07 -13.75 1.36
N THR A 208 8.12 -13.20 0.75
CA THR A 208 8.53 -11.81 0.91
C THR A 208 7.56 -10.88 0.20
N VAL A 209 7.07 -11.30 -0.98
CA VAL A 209 6.10 -10.54 -1.78
C VAL A 209 4.68 -10.82 -1.27
N LEU A 210 3.98 -9.76 -0.85
CA LEU A 210 2.63 -9.85 -0.30
C LEU A 210 1.54 -9.58 -1.33
N MET A 211 1.80 -8.69 -2.29
CA MET A 211 0.77 -8.12 -3.16
C MET A 211 1.41 -7.57 -4.43
N MET A 212 0.62 -7.48 -5.49
CA MET A 212 0.99 -6.81 -6.73
C MET A 212 0.11 -5.58 -6.96
N GLN A 213 0.72 -4.43 -7.23
CA GLN A 213 0.05 -3.34 -7.92
C GLN A 213 0.16 -3.57 -9.42
N ILE A 214 -0.96 -3.46 -10.13
CA ILE A 214 -0.99 -3.60 -11.59
C ILE A 214 -1.14 -2.21 -12.18
N GLU A 215 -0.12 -1.76 -12.92
CA GLU A 215 0.02 -0.40 -13.43
C GLU A 215 0.09 0.66 -12.33
N ASN A 216 0.15 1.94 -12.69
CA ASN A 216 0.10 3.03 -11.73
C ASN A 216 -0.70 4.22 -12.26
N GLU A 217 -1.71 4.65 -11.47
CA GLU A 217 -2.52 5.83 -11.75
C GLU A 217 -2.94 5.93 -13.24
N VAL A 218 -3.52 4.85 -13.74
CA VAL A 218 -3.93 4.72 -15.12
C VAL A 218 -5.02 5.72 -15.49
N GLY A 219 -5.10 6.06 -16.77
CA GLY A 219 -6.06 6.99 -17.33
C GLY A 219 -5.42 7.85 -18.42
N LEU A 220 -6.19 8.75 -19.01
CA LEU A 220 -5.71 9.68 -20.03
C LEU A 220 -5.71 11.11 -19.50
N LEU A 221 -4.54 11.73 -19.41
CA LEU A 221 -4.40 13.15 -19.10
C LEU A 221 -4.62 14.00 -20.35
N GLY A 222 -5.19 15.20 -20.15
CA GLY A 222 -5.40 16.18 -21.21
C GLY A 222 -6.62 15.94 -22.09
N SER A 223 -7.36 14.83 -21.90
CA SER A 223 -8.56 14.52 -22.69
C SER A 223 -9.56 13.70 -21.88
N THR A 224 -10.87 13.87 -22.21
CA THR A 224 -11.95 13.11 -21.55
C THR A 224 -11.98 11.64 -21.97
N ARG A 225 -11.56 11.32 -23.22
CA ARG A 225 -11.38 9.96 -23.73
C ARG A 225 -10.35 9.92 -24.86
N ASP A 226 -10.02 8.73 -25.30
CA ASP A 226 -9.34 8.50 -26.55
C ASP A 226 -10.30 8.80 -27.73
N PHE A 227 -9.88 9.70 -28.64
CA PHE A 227 -10.58 10.06 -29.86
C PHE A 227 -9.96 9.42 -31.11
N SER A 228 -9.16 8.37 -30.98
CA SER A 228 -8.70 7.58 -32.11
C SER A 228 -9.88 7.00 -32.89
N PRO A 229 -9.72 6.68 -34.18
CA PRO A 229 -10.77 6.04 -34.97
C PRO A 229 -11.28 4.73 -34.35
N GLU A 230 -10.36 3.92 -33.78
CA GLU A 230 -10.68 2.66 -33.16
C GLU A 230 -11.51 2.88 -31.88
N ALA A 231 -11.08 3.77 -30.98
CA ALA A 231 -11.79 4.11 -29.76
C ALA A 231 -13.16 4.76 -30.07
N THR A 232 -13.23 5.63 -31.06
CA THR A 232 -14.49 6.27 -31.47
C THR A 232 -15.48 5.24 -31.98
N LYS A 233 -15.05 4.30 -32.84
CA LYS A 233 -15.91 3.21 -33.32
C LYS A 233 -16.42 2.33 -32.15
N LEU A 234 -15.58 2.08 -31.14
CA LEU A 234 -15.98 1.30 -29.96
C LEU A 234 -16.94 2.09 -29.06
N PHE A 235 -16.73 3.40 -28.92
CA PHE A 235 -17.62 4.29 -28.17
C PHE A 235 -19.04 4.39 -28.77
N GLU A 236 -19.16 4.29 -30.07
CA GLU A 236 -20.43 4.28 -30.81
C GLU A 236 -21.16 2.92 -30.74
N GLN A 237 -20.53 1.88 -30.21
CA GLN A 237 -21.18 0.59 -29.97
C GLN A 237 -22.04 0.62 -28.69
N HIS A 238 -22.85 -0.43 -28.54
CA HIS A 238 -23.66 -0.59 -27.33
C HIS A 238 -22.78 -0.82 -26.09
N VAL A 239 -23.20 -0.26 -24.97
CA VAL A 239 -22.63 -0.56 -23.66
C VAL A 239 -22.66 -2.08 -23.43
N PRO A 240 -21.57 -2.70 -22.99
CA PRO A 240 -21.53 -4.13 -22.71
C PRO A 240 -22.60 -4.58 -21.73
N GLY A 241 -23.30 -5.67 -22.07
CA GLY A 241 -24.42 -6.18 -21.28
C GLY A 241 -24.03 -6.56 -19.85
N GLU A 242 -22.77 -6.96 -19.63
CA GLU A 242 -22.23 -7.25 -18.29
C GLU A 242 -22.17 -5.99 -17.40
N LEU A 243 -21.79 -4.84 -17.95
CA LEU A 243 -21.83 -3.57 -17.21
C LEU A 243 -23.25 -3.16 -16.86
N ILE A 244 -24.16 -3.24 -17.83
CA ILE A 244 -25.59 -2.95 -17.60
C ILE A 244 -26.17 -3.85 -16.52
N LYS A 245 -25.86 -5.15 -16.57
CA LYS A 245 -26.30 -6.13 -15.56
C LYS A 245 -25.75 -5.79 -14.18
N TYR A 246 -24.47 -5.43 -14.07
CA TYR A 246 -23.87 -5.03 -12.79
C TYR A 246 -24.59 -3.79 -12.22
N ILE A 247 -24.75 -2.75 -13.03
CA ILE A 247 -25.40 -1.51 -12.61
C ILE A 247 -26.86 -1.78 -12.15
N SER A 248 -27.64 -2.50 -12.95
CA SER A 248 -29.05 -2.81 -12.62
C SER A 248 -29.19 -3.61 -11.33
N ASN A 249 -28.29 -4.54 -11.07
CA ASN A 249 -28.31 -5.39 -9.87
C ASN A 249 -27.83 -4.67 -8.61
N ASN A 250 -27.14 -3.53 -8.74
CA ASN A 250 -26.52 -2.81 -7.63
C ASN A 250 -27.03 -1.38 -7.46
N LEU A 251 -28.19 -1.02 -8.02
CA LEU A 251 -28.71 0.36 -8.05
C LEU A 251 -28.64 1.10 -6.70
N ASN A 252 -28.99 0.41 -5.61
CA ASN A 252 -29.01 0.97 -4.26
C ASN A 252 -27.62 1.10 -3.61
N LYS A 253 -26.57 0.63 -4.28
CA LYS A 253 -25.18 0.65 -3.79
C LYS A 253 -24.26 1.50 -4.65
N LEU A 254 -24.74 1.96 -5.82
CA LEU A 254 -23.92 2.74 -6.74
C LEU A 254 -23.52 4.09 -6.15
N LYS A 255 -22.36 4.57 -6.54
CA LYS A 255 -21.97 5.97 -6.33
C LYS A 255 -23.01 6.90 -6.96
N PRO A 256 -23.30 8.05 -6.32
CA PRO A 256 -24.34 8.96 -6.79
C PRO A 256 -24.19 9.44 -8.23
N ASN A 257 -22.96 9.60 -8.73
CA ASN A 257 -22.69 10.02 -10.10
C ASN A 257 -23.10 8.95 -11.13
N ILE A 258 -22.80 7.68 -10.90
CA ILE A 258 -23.19 6.57 -11.78
C ILE A 258 -24.70 6.35 -11.71
N TYR A 259 -25.26 6.30 -10.48
CA TYR A 259 -26.71 6.16 -10.25
C TYR A 259 -27.50 7.22 -11.02
N LYS A 260 -27.19 8.51 -10.80
CA LYS A 260 -27.90 9.62 -11.44
C LYS A 260 -27.85 9.56 -12.95
N ARG A 261 -26.67 9.28 -13.53
CA ARG A 261 -26.53 9.18 -14.99
C ARG A 261 -27.35 8.06 -15.58
N TYR A 262 -27.33 6.89 -14.97
CA TYR A 262 -28.08 5.74 -15.44
C TYR A 262 -29.61 5.94 -15.28
N VAL A 263 -30.06 6.34 -14.08
CA VAL A 263 -31.49 6.45 -13.76
C VAL A 263 -32.14 7.63 -14.46
N TYR A 264 -31.51 8.81 -14.43
CA TYR A 264 -32.12 10.02 -15.07
C TYR A 264 -32.08 9.93 -16.60
N ASN A 265 -31.29 9.06 -17.16
CA ASN A 265 -31.28 8.79 -18.60
C ASN A 265 -32.18 7.60 -19.00
N GLY A 266 -33.10 7.20 -18.11
CA GLY A 266 -34.15 6.23 -18.37
C GLY A 266 -33.84 4.79 -18.08
N SER A 267 -32.77 4.47 -17.34
CA SER A 267 -32.35 3.10 -16.93
C SER A 267 -32.35 2.11 -18.09
N LYS A 268 -31.79 2.52 -19.22
CA LYS A 268 -31.78 1.74 -20.45
C LYS A 268 -30.95 0.47 -20.32
N THR A 269 -31.53 -0.64 -20.72
CA THR A 269 -30.87 -1.95 -20.70
C THR A 269 -30.06 -2.25 -21.96
N LYS A 270 -30.15 -1.39 -22.97
CA LYS A 270 -29.43 -1.46 -24.26
C LYS A 270 -29.32 -0.06 -24.86
N GLY A 271 -28.21 0.25 -25.48
CA GLY A 271 -27.95 1.52 -26.16
C GLY A 271 -26.46 1.82 -26.21
N THR A 272 -26.08 2.86 -26.94
CA THR A 272 -24.72 3.40 -26.96
C THR A 272 -24.38 4.04 -25.59
N TRP A 273 -23.13 4.40 -25.38
CA TRP A 273 -22.69 5.02 -24.12
C TRP A 273 -23.46 6.33 -23.83
N GLU A 274 -23.64 7.18 -24.86
CA GLU A 274 -24.42 8.42 -24.72
C GLU A 274 -25.93 8.17 -24.52
N GLU A 275 -26.49 7.12 -25.11
CA GLU A 275 -27.89 6.75 -24.90
C GLU A 275 -28.16 6.23 -23.48
N VAL A 276 -27.20 5.52 -22.89
CA VAL A 276 -27.34 4.92 -21.56
C VAL A 276 -27.00 5.91 -20.45
N PHE A 277 -25.92 6.67 -20.58
CA PHE A 277 -25.41 7.54 -19.52
C PHE A 277 -25.57 9.04 -19.78
N GLY A 278 -26.14 9.43 -20.94
CA GLY A 278 -26.27 10.81 -21.36
C GLY A 278 -24.96 11.35 -21.97
N LYS A 279 -25.09 12.35 -22.84
CA LYS A 279 -23.94 12.99 -23.49
C LYS A 279 -23.19 13.91 -22.54
N SER A 280 -21.94 13.57 -22.17
CA SER A 280 -21.14 14.37 -21.24
C SER A 280 -19.69 13.90 -21.16
N PRO A 281 -18.74 14.74 -20.70
CA PRO A 281 -17.37 14.33 -20.39
C PRO A 281 -17.29 13.14 -19.42
N ASN A 282 -18.21 13.03 -18.48
CA ASN A 282 -18.22 11.90 -17.55
C ASN A 282 -18.67 10.60 -18.21
N THR A 283 -19.43 10.64 -19.30
CA THR A 283 -19.77 9.46 -20.09
C THR A 283 -18.54 8.97 -20.87
N ASP A 284 -17.73 9.90 -21.35
CA ASP A 284 -16.41 9.59 -21.92
C ASP A 284 -15.52 8.86 -20.89
N GLU A 285 -15.50 9.36 -19.64
CA GLU A 285 -14.73 8.75 -18.56
C GLU A 285 -15.24 7.35 -18.17
N ILE A 286 -16.57 7.13 -18.13
CA ILE A 286 -17.15 5.80 -17.89
C ILE A 286 -16.67 4.80 -18.96
N PHE A 287 -16.66 5.22 -20.23
CA PHE A 287 -16.12 4.40 -21.32
C PHE A 287 -14.63 4.08 -21.14
N MET A 288 -13.84 5.09 -20.79
CA MET A 288 -12.40 4.89 -20.53
C MET A 288 -12.16 3.96 -19.34
N ALA A 289 -12.87 4.18 -18.23
CA ALA A 289 -12.77 3.37 -17.02
C ALA A 289 -13.11 1.89 -17.27
N TRP A 290 -14.15 1.63 -18.06
CA TRP A 290 -14.51 0.28 -18.47
C TRP A 290 -13.37 -0.41 -19.24
N ASN A 291 -12.79 0.27 -20.25
CA ASN A 291 -11.75 -0.31 -21.07
C ASN A 291 -10.42 -0.51 -20.31
N TYR A 292 -10.04 0.43 -19.45
CA TYR A 292 -8.90 0.23 -18.53
C TYR A 292 -9.13 -0.93 -17.57
N ALA A 293 -10.30 -0.99 -16.95
CA ALA A 293 -10.66 -2.08 -16.04
C ALA A 293 -10.59 -3.45 -16.73
N LYS A 294 -11.09 -3.57 -17.97
CA LYS A 294 -11.04 -4.81 -18.76
C LYS A 294 -9.61 -5.22 -19.09
N TYR A 295 -8.78 -4.28 -19.53
CA TYR A 295 -7.36 -4.53 -19.81
C TYR A 295 -6.64 -5.06 -18.55
N ILE A 296 -6.76 -4.34 -17.45
CA ILE A 296 -6.08 -4.68 -16.20
C ILE A 296 -6.63 -5.97 -15.59
N ASN A 297 -7.91 -6.27 -15.78
CA ASN A 297 -8.47 -7.54 -15.35
C ASN A 297 -7.84 -8.74 -16.07
N GLU A 298 -7.50 -8.62 -17.34
CA GLU A 298 -6.78 -9.69 -18.05
C GLU A 298 -5.38 -9.93 -17.46
N LEU A 299 -4.67 -8.86 -17.07
CA LEU A 299 -3.40 -8.96 -16.34
C LEU A 299 -3.59 -9.64 -14.98
N ALA A 300 -4.54 -9.14 -14.16
CA ALA A 300 -4.83 -9.68 -12.85
C ALA A 300 -5.20 -11.17 -12.89
N LYS A 301 -6.13 -11.54 -13.77
CA LYS A 301 -6.56 -12.93 -13.95
C LYS A 301 -5.42 -13.85 -14.35
N ALA A 302 -4.60 -13.43 -15.32
CA ALA A 302 -3.47 -14.23 -15.76
C ALA A 302 -2.37 -14.33 -14.68
N GLY A 303 -2.15 -13.24 -13.95
CA GLY A 303 -1.22 -13.22 -12.82
C GLY A 303 -1.63 -14.16 -11.71
N LYS A 304 -2.89 -14.10 -11.29
CA LYS A 304 -3.45 -15.00 -10.26
C LYS A 304 -3.40 -16.48 -10.65
N ALA A 305 -3.49 -16.79 -11.94
CA ALA A 305 -3.32 -18.16 -12.44
C ALA A 305 -1.88 -18.71 -12.28
N ILE A 306 -0.87 -17.82 -12.21
CA ILE A 306 0.55 -18.16 -11.97
C ILE A 306 0.88 -18.13 -10.49
N TYR A 307 0.53 -17.03 -9.83
CA TYR A 307 0.80 -16.78 -8.42
C TYR A 307 -0.35 -15.98 -7.81
N ASN A 308 -1.21 -16.66 -7.05
CA ASN A 308 -2.48 -16.09 -6.56
C ASN A 308 -2.26 -15.12 -5.39
N LEU A 309 -1.49 -14.07 -5.63
CA LEU A 309 -1.32 -12.96 -4.69
C LEU A 309 -2.51 -12.00 -4.76
N PRO A 310 -2.84 -11.30 -3.67
CA PRO A 310 -3.71 -10.13 -3.71
C PRO A 310 -3.21 -9.10 -4.74
N THR A 311 -4.14 -8.48 -5.45
CA THR A 311 -3.85 -7.48 -6.47
C THR A 311 -4.60 -6.18 -6.20
N TYR A 312 -4.00 -5.06 -6.54
CA TYR A 312 -4.67 -3.77 -6.49
C TYR A 312 -4.28 -2.87 -7.66
N VAL A 313 -5.09 -1.85 -7.85
CA VAL A 313 -4.80 -0.70 -8.68
C VAL A 313 -4.94 0.56 -7.84
N ASN A 314 -4.13 1.57 -8.12
CA ASN A 314 -4.14 2.84 -7.41
C ASN A 314 -4.72 3.97 -8.27
N ALA A 315 -5.19 5.02 -7.62
CA ALA A 315 -5.85 6.13 -8.26
C ALA A 315 -5.22 7.46 -7.91
N TRP A 316 -4.81 8.20 -8.93
CA TRP A 316 -4.77 9.65 -8.83
C TRP A 316 -6.21 10.13 -8.66
N ASP A 317 -6.55 10.59 -7.46
CA ASP A 317 -7.93 10.89 -7.11
C ASP A 317 -8.49 12.07 -7.91
N ALA A 318 -9.77 11.98 -8.24
CA ALA A 318 -10.43 13.01 -9.03
C ALA A 318 -10.48 14.33 -8.26
N SER A 319 -10.02 15.40 -8.89
CA SER A 319 -10.10 16.74 -8.32
C SER A 319 -11.57 17.20 -8.26
N GLY A 320 -11.95 17.76 -7.13
CA GLY A 320 -13.32 18.27 -6.93
C GLY A 320 -13.67 19.52 -7.74
N GLY A 321 -14.91 19.99 -7.61
CA GLY A 321 -15.40 21.22 -8.22
C GLY A 321 -15.94 21.07 -9.64
N ASN A 322 -15.77 22.11 -10.47
CA ASN A 322 -16.26 22.17 -11.86
C ASN A 322 -15.26 21.59 -12.87
N LEU A 323 -14.25 20.84 -12.42
CA LEU A 323 -13.26 20.25 -13.27
C LEU A 323 -13.82 19.02 -14.00
N ILE A 324 -13.29 18.73 -15.18
CA ILE A 324 -13.71 17.62 -16.03
C ILE A 324 -12.62 16.55 -16.12
N PRO A 325 -12.97 15.28 -16.46
CA PRO A 325 -12.00 14.24 -16.74
C PRO A 325 -10.95 14.68 -17.75
N GLY A 326 -9.70 14.27 -17.52
CA GLY A 326 -8.53 14.75 -18.27
C GLY A 326 -7.70 15.78 -17.48
N VAL A 327 -8.28 16.44 -16.47
CA VAL A 327 -7.52 17.19 -15.44
C VAL A 327 -6.87 16.21 -14.46
N TRP A 328 -7.53 15.11 -14.18
CA TRP A 328 -6.98 13.87 -13.63
C TRP A 328 -6.97 12.80 -14.72
N PRO A 329 -6.24 11.71 -14.59
CA PRO A 329 -6.22 10.63 -15.58
C PRO A 329 -7.62 10.05 -15.81
N SER A 330 -8.24 10.40 -16.96
CA SER A 330 -9.61 10.00 -17.29
C SER A 330 -9.72 8.49 -17.46
N GLY A 331 -10.62 7.87 -16.70
CA GLY A 331 -10.86 6.44 -16.70
C GLY A 331 -10.05 5.65 -15.67
N GLY A 332 -9.23 6.29 -14.86
CA GLY A 332 -8.58 5.66 -13.72
C GLY A 332 -9.56 5.19 -12.64
N PRO A 333 -9.09 4.41 -11.64
CA PRO A 333 -9.93 3.88 -10.56
C PRO A 333 -10.24 4.92 -9.47
N ASN A 334 -10.45 6.19 -9.86
CA ASN A 334 -10.80 7.26 -8.94
C ASN A 334 -12.18 7.03 -8.30
N TYR A 335 -12.49 7.78 -7.24
CA TYR A 335 -13.71 7.55 -6.45
C TYR A 335 -15.02 7.66 -7.23
N LEU A 336 -15.04 8.35 -8.38
CA LEU A 336 -16.20 8.46 -9.25
C LEU A 336 -16.43 7.21 -10.10
N MET A 337 -15.39 6.42 -10.36
CA MET A 337 -15.40 5.29 -11.27
C MET A 337 -15.35 3.93 -10.57
N LEU A 338 -15.40 3.87 -9.23
CA LEU A 338 -15.26 2.63 -8.47
C LEU A 338 -16.26 1.54 -8.90
N ASP A 339 -17.53 1.90 -9.16
CA ASP A 339 -18.54 0.92 -9.61
C ASP A 339 -18.22 0.33 -10.99
N ILE A 340 -17.65 1.15 -11.88
CA ILE A 340 -17.24 0.72 -13.22
C ILE A 340 -16.06 -0.24 -13.13
N TRP A 341 -15.08 0.09 -12.27
CA TRP A 341 -13.92 -0.74 -12.01
C TRP A 341 -14.29 -2.07 -11.34
N GLN A 342 -15.17 -2.05 -10.34
CA GLN A 342 -15.67 -3.29 -9.71
C GLN A 342 -16.41 -4.19 -10.69
N ALA A 343 -17.13 -3.60 -11.67
CA ALA A 343 -17.79 -4.35 -12.72
C ALA A 343 -16.82 -4.91 -13.76
N GLY A 344 -15.83 -4.10 -14.18
CA GLY A 344 -14.90 -4.42 -15.28
C GLY A 344 -13.70 -5.25 -14.87
N ALA A 345 -13.26 -5.15 -13.61
CA ALA A 345 -12.06 -5.81 -13.08
C ALA A 345 -12.34 -6.63 -11.81
N PRO A 346 -13.18 -7.67 -11.88
CA PRO A 346 -13.53 -8.48 -10.71
C PRO A 346 -12.37 -9.30 -10.13
N ASP A 347 -11.26 -9.48 -10.85
CA ASP A 347 -10.06 -10.15 -10.36
C ASP A 347 -9.11 -9.20 -9.60
N ILE A 348 -9.41 -7.88 -9.53
CA ILE A 348 -8.73 -6.92 -8.67
C ILE A 348 -9.36 -6.95 -7.28
N ASP A 349 -8.54 -7.14 -6.24
CA ASP A 349 -9.02 -7.26 -4.85
C ASP A 349 -9.27 -5.91 -4.20
N ILE A 350 -8.50 -4.86 -4.58
CA ILE A 350 -8.52 -3.54 -3.95
C ILE A 350 -8.43 -2.44 -5.01
N LEU A 351 -9.28 -1.42 -4.86
CA LEU A 351 -9.15 -0.13 -5.55
C LEU A 351 -8.58 0.85 -4.52
N ALA A 352 -7.30 1.21 -4.66
CA ALA A 352 -6.54 1.96 -3.66
C ALA A 352 -6.55 3.47 -3.95
N ASN A 353 -6.33 4.27 -2.92
CA ASN A 353 -6.37 5.73 -2.98
C ASN A 353 -4.98 6.32 -2.75
N ASP A 354 -4.42 7.00 -3.76
CA ASP A 354 -3.23 7.84 -3.61
C ASP A 354 -3.69 9.18 -3.04
N ASN A 355 -3.57 9.29 -1.71
CA ASN A 355 -4.26 10.34 -0.98
C ASN A 355 -3.35 11.53 -0.64
N TYR A 356 -3.25 12.43 -1.57
CA TYR A 356 -2.58 13.72 -1.40
C TYR A 356 -3.56 14.88 -1.12
N SER A 357 -4.84 14.56 -0.86
CA SER A 357 -5.89 15.56 -0.64
C SER A 357 -5.65 16.36 0.65
N PRO A 358 -5.85 17.69 0.62
CA PRO A 358 -5.89 18.49 1.83
C PRO A 358 -7.08 18.13 2.76
N THR A 359 -8.13 17.51 2.22
CA THR A 359 -9.25 16.91 2.95
C THR A 359 -9.09 15.40 2.99
N PHE A 360 -8.01 14.95 3.64
CA PHE A 360 -7.53 13.58 3.62
C PHE A 360 -8.61 12.55 3.99
N GLY A 361 -9.30 12.78 5.11
CA GLY A 361 -10.32 11.84 5.59
C GLY A 361 -11.54 11.73 4.66
N LEU A 362 -11.97 12.83 4.01
CA LEU A 362 -13.06 12.79 3.04
C LEU A 362 -12.66 12.00 1.78
N SER A 363 -11.43 12.16 1.30
CA SER A 363 -10.92 11.35 0.19
C SER A 363 -10.86 9.87 0.57
N ALA A 364 -10.30 9.53 1.74
CA ALA A 364 -10.25 8.16 2.24
C ALA A 364 -11.66 7.54 2.35
N ALA A 365 -12.65 8.27 2.90
CA ALA A 365 -14.03 7.81 3.02
C ALA A 365 -14.67 7.44 1.68
N ASN A 366 -14.28 8.12 0.60
CA ASN A 366 -14.80 7.85 -0.73
C ASN A 366 -14.41 6.47 -1.27
N PHE A 367 -13.28 5.91 -0.82
CA PHE A 367 -12.81 4.59 -1.25
C PHE A 367 -13.34 3.44 -0.37
N VAL A 368 -13.93 3.73 0.78
CA VAL A 368 -14.68 2.75 1.59
C VAL A 368 -16.05 2.56 0.96
N HIS A 369 -16.12 1.78 -0.12
CA HIS A 369 -17.31 1.60 -0.94
C HIS A 369 -17.50 0.13 -1.34
N ASN A 370 -18.73 -0.40 -1.22
CA ASN A 370 -19.07 -1.77 -1.64
C ASN A 370 -18.06 -2.85 -1.17
N LYS A 371 -17.69 -2.81 0.12
CA LYS A 371 -16.70 -3.73 0.71
C LYS A 371 -15.29 -3.62 0.10
N ASN A 372 -14.97 -2.53 -0.59
CA ASN A 372 -13.59 -2.24 -0.96
C ASN A 372 -12.77 -1.97 0.30
N PRO A 373 -11.74 -2.75 0.65
CA PRO A 373 -10.91 -2.44 1.80
C PRO A 373 -10.07 -1.20 1.51
N LEU A 374 -9.91 -0.32 2.49
CA LEU A 374 -9.07 0.87 2.31
C LEU A 374 -7.59 0.49 2.36
N LEU A 375 -6.87 0.81 1.30
CA LEU A 375 -5.41 0.85 1.22
C LEU A 375 -5.01 2.25 0.75
N ILE A 376 -4.08 2.87 1.48
CA ILE A 376 -3.44 4.13 1.08
C ILE A 376 -1.99 3.80 0.71
N PRO A 377 -1.70 3.47 -0.56
CA PRO A 377 -0.35 3.10 -0.98
C PRO A 377 0.55 4.31 -1.11
N GLU A 378 -0.02 5.48 -1.46
CA GLU A 378 0.70 6.74 -1.58
C GLU A 378 0.04 7.84 -0.75
N ALA A 379 0.83 8.59 0.02
CA ALA A 379 0.39 9.78 0.76
C ALA A 379 1.58 10.69 1.09
N CYS A 380 1.30 11.90 1.64
CA CYS A 380 2.29 12.77 2.26
C CYS A 380 3.40 13.19 1.29
N ALA A 381 2.99 13.83 0.20
CA ALA A 381 3.91 14.29 -0.85
C ALA A 381 5.04 15.19 -0.32
N ILE A 382 6.26 14.83 -0.67
CA ILE A 382 7.48 15.59 -0.31
C ILE A 382 7.38 17.02 -0.82
N TRP A 383 6.90 17.21 -2.05
CA TRP A 383 6.75 18.53 -2.70
C TRP A 383 5.64 19.41 -2.11
N MET A 384 4.73 18.84 -1.31
CA MET A 384 3.66 19.57 -0.62
C MET A 384 4.02 19.93 0.82
N ASN A 385 5.21 19.61 1.28
CA ASN A 385 5.66 19.81 2.66
C ASN A 385 4.71 19.16 3.71
N ASP A 386 4.17 17.99 3.37
CA ASP A 386 3.12 17.30 4.13
C ASP A 386 3.63 16.04 4.86
N THR A 387 4.93 15.76 4.80
CA THR A 387 5.52 14.54 5.37
C THR A 387 5.34 14.42 6.88
N LEU A 388 5.32 15.56 7.60
CA LEU A 388 5.11 15.57 9.05
C LEU A 388 3.71 15.09 9.45
N SER A 389 2.73 15.13 8.55
CA SER A 389 1.38 14.62 8.80
C SER A 389 1.27 13.09 8.66
N ALA A 390 2.31 12.40 8.19
CA ALA A 390 2.28 10.95 7.97
C ALA A 390 1.91 10.15 9.23
N ALA A 391 2.41 10.56 10.40
CA ALA A 391 2.07 9.93 11.67
C ALA A 391 0.58 10.04 12.01
N SER A 392 0.01 11.25 11.93
CA SER A 392 -1.41 11.48 12.21
C SER A 392 -2.33 10.75 11.25
N LYS A 393 -2.01 10.78 9.96
CA LYS A 393 -2.76 10.08 8.91
C LYS A 393 -2.75 8.56 9.09
N ALA A 394 -1.61 7.97 9.46
CA ALA A 394 -1.52 6.53 9.74
C ALA A 394 -2.43 6.11 10.91
N PHE A 395 -2.37 6.83 12.04
CA PHE A 395 -3.25 6.56 13.19
C PHE A 395 -4.73 6.69 12.84
N PHE A 396 -5.07 7.74 12.10
CA PHE A 396 -6.44 7.99 11.67
C PHE A 396 -6.94 6.92 10.69
N CYS A 397 -6.15 6.52 9.70
CA CYS A 397 -6.51 5.45 8.77
C CYS A 397 -6.76 4.12 9.47
N PHE A 398 -5.86 3.70 10.34
CA PHE A 398 -5.99 2.42 10.99
C PHE A 398 -7.11 2.38 12.03
N GLY A 399 -7.32 3.50 12.75
CA GLY A 399 -8.35 3.59 13.77
C GLY A 399 -9.75 3.83 13.19
N HIS A 400 -9.94 4.86 12.39
CA HIS A 400 -11.26 5.30 11.92
C HIS A 400 -11.75 4.52 10.70
N PHE A 401 -10.92 4.44 9.66
CA PHE A 401 -11.30 3.78 8.40
C PHE A 401 -10.99 2.28 8.38
N LYS A 402 -10.34 1.74 9.42
CA LYS A 402 -9.94 0.33 9.49
C LYS A 402 -9.11 -0.10 8.28
N ALA A 403 -8.24 0.80 7.79
CA ALA A 403 -7.40 0.56 6.65
C ALA A 403 -6.52 -0.67 6.86
N ILE A 404 -6.28 -1.42 5.77
CA ILE A 404 -5.36 -2.57 5.77
C ILE A 404 -3.90 -2.15 5.64
N GLY A 405 -3.65 -0.91 5.17
CA GLY A 405 -2.31 -0.38 4.99
C GLY A 405 -2.29 1.12 4.77
N PHE A 406 -1.16 1.71 5.14
CA PHE A 406 -0.82 3.11 4.90
C PHE A 406 0.66 3.22 4.57
N SER A 407 1.00 4.02 3.54
CA SER A 407 2.36 4.22 3.08
C SER A 407 2.59 5.68 2.67
N PRO A 408 3.56 6.39 3.24
CA PRO A 408 4.04 7.64 2.69
C PRO A 408 4.89 7.38 1.46
N PHE A 409 4.76 8.26 0.46
CA PHE A 409 5.54 8.24 -0.77
C PHE A 409 6.94 8.84 -0.59
N GLY A 410 7.93 8.23 -1.23
CA GLY A 410 9.31 8.71 -1.23
C GLY A 410 9.99 8.59 0.12
N ILE A 411 9.73 7.50 0.85
CA ILE A 411 10.27 7.25 2.20
C ILE A 411 11.80 7.22 2.22
N ASP A 412 12.43 6.92 1.11
CA ASP A 412 13.88 6.91 0.89
C ASP A 412 14.48 8.30 0.66
N HIS A 413 13.65 9.34 0.56
CA HIS A 413 14.12 10.73 0.52
C HIS A 413 14.67 11.17 1.89
N HIS A 414 15.75 11.96 1.88
CA HIS A 414 16.45 12.41 3.09
C HIS A 414 15.60 13.17 4.12
N ILE A 415 14.42 13.65 3.76
CA ILE A 415 13.47 14.29 4.68
C ILE A 415 12.97 13.32 5.76
N TYR A 416 12.91 12.01 5.45
CA TYR A 416 12.55 10.97 6.40
C TYR A 416 13.77 10.50 7.21
N HIS A 417 14.48 11.43 7.84
CA HIS A 417 15.65 11.14 8.67
C HIS A 417 15.27 10.44 10.00
N SER A 418 16.27 10.03 10.75
CA SER A 418 16.11 9.25 11.99
C SER A 418 15.24 9.90 13.08
N ASN A 419 15.05 11.22 13.04
CA ASN A 419 14.21 11.98 13.98
C ASN A 419 12.84 12.34 13.38
N HIS A 420 12.48 11.81 12.21
CA HIS A 420 11.17 12.07 11.63
C HIS A 420 10.06 11.43 12.49
N PRO A 421 8.92 12.12 12.76
CA PRO A 421 7.85 11.62 13.62
C PRO A 421 7.29 10.26 13.22
N ILE A 422 7.34 9.92 11.93
CA ILE A 422 6.86 8.62 11.40
C ILE A 422 7.57 7.43 12.05
N LYS A 423 8.85 7.56 12.38
CA LYS A 423 9.63 6.48 13.01
C LYS A 423 9.02 6.04 14.32
N LYS A 424 8.69 7.00 15.20
CA LYS A 424 8.07 6.70 16.50
C LYS A 424 6.63 6.23 16.35
N ALA A 425 5.89 6.84 15.41
CA ALA A 425 4.54 6.42 15.09
C ALA A 425 4.50 4.96 14.63
N TYR A 426 5.40 4.56 13.76
CA TYR A 426 5.49 3.19 13.25
C TYR A 426 5.95 2.19 14.31
N GLU A 427 6.87 2.58 15.22
CA GLU A 427 7.22 1.76 16.39
C GLU A 427 6.00 1.45 17.25
N VAL A 428 5.18 2.47 17.52
CA VAL A 428 3.98 2.33 18.33
C VAL A 428 2.89 1.53 17.62
N LEU A 429 2.66 1.81 16.33
CA LEU A 429 1.68 1.07 15.54
C LEU A 429 2.05 -0.40 15.37
N ASP A 430 3.34 -0.72 15.18
CA ASP A 430 3.80 -2.11 15.15
C ASP A 430 3.62 -2.82 16.50
N ASN A 431 3.86 -2.13 17.61
CA ASN A 431 3.60 -2.63 18.96
C ASN A 431 2.10 -2.94 19.18
N LEU A 432 1.21 -2.09 18.66
CA LEU A 432 -0.24 -2.23 18.78
C LEU A 432 -0.88 -3.08 17.67
N ARG A 433 -0.16 -3.46 16.64
CA ARG A 433 -0.66 -4.14 15.43
C ARG A 433 -1.60 -5.32 15.72
N PRO A 434 -1.29 -6.27 16.62
CA PRO A 434 -2.20 -7.39 16.91
C PRO A 434 -3.53 -6.95 17.53
N LEU A 435 -3.50 -5.88 18.34
CA LEU A 435 -4.72 -5.31 18.94
C LEU A 435 -5.53 -4.54 17.89
N ILE A 436 -4.87 -3.75 17.05
CA ILE A 436 -5.51 -2.97 15.99
C ILE A 436 -6.26 -3.91 15.06
N THR A 437 -5.61 -4.94 14.51
CA THR A 437 -6.22 -5.86 13.54
C THR A 437 -7.41 -6.61 14.14
N LYS A 438 -7.32 -7.04 15.39
CA LYS A 438 -8.43 -7.67 16.11
C LYS A 438 -9.58 -6.69 16.34
N ALA A 439 -9.29 -5.50 16.86
CA ALA A 439 -10.29 -4.50 17.20
C ALA A 439 -11.01 -3.93 15.97
N GLN A 440 -10.34 -3.86 14.82
CA GLN A 440 -10.96 -3.49 13.55
C GLN A 440 -12.13 -4.44 13.17
N VAL A 441 -11.92 -5.75 13.29
CA VAL A 441 -12.96 -6.77 12.99
C VAL A 441 -14.07 -6.78 14.04
N GLU A 442 -13.73 -6.46 15.30
CA GLU A 442 -14.69 -6.44 16.40
C GLU A 442 -15.45 -5.11 16.54
N ASP A 443 -15.14 -4.12 15.70
CA ASP A 443 -15.66 -2.74 15.79
C ASP A 443 -15.37 -2.06 17.14
N LYS A 444 -14.18 -2.33 17.68
CA LYS A 444 -13.70 -1.88 19.00
C LYS A 444 -12.53 -0.89 18.93
N ILE A 445 -12.43 -0.16 17.84
CA ILE A 445 -11.39 0.84 17.61
C ILE A 445 -11.96 2.07 16.93
N ASN A 446 -11.45 3.22 17.30
CA ASN A 446 -11.63 4.44 16.51
C ASN A 446 -10.35 5.29 16.56
N GLY A 447 -10.14 6.07 15.49
CA GLY A 447 -9.04 7.02 15.35
C GLY A 447 -9.57 8.44 15.16
N PHE A 448 -8.73 9.42 15.45
CA PHE A 448 -9.07 10.83 15.30
C PHE A 448 -7.83 11.65 14.95
N MET A 449 -8.04 12.78 14.25
CA MET A 449 -6.99 13.67 13.79
C MET A 449 -7.49 15.12 13.78
N GLU A 450 -6.68 16.04 14.29
CA GLU A 450 -6.98 17.47 14.33
C GLU A 450 -7.12 18.06 12.92
N GLY A 451 -8.15 18.89 12.74
CA GLY A 451 -8.34 19.69 11.52
C GLY A 451 -8.80 18.90 10.30
N ASP A 452 -9.16 17.62 10.43
CA ASP A 452 -9.80 16.86 9.38
C ASP A 452 -11.32 16.76 9.60
N ASN A 453 -12.10 17.12 8.58
CA ASN A 453 -13.58 17.18 8.69
C ASN A 453 -14.23 15.80 8.81
N ALA A 454 -13.55 14.72 8.45
CA ALA A 454 -14.02 13.36 8.65
C ALA A 454 -13.64 12.79 10.03
N SER A 455 -12.77 13.50 10.78
CA SER A 455 -12.41 13.10 12.13
C SER A 455 -13.60 13.27 13.08
N PRO A 456 -13.98 12.24 13.86
CA PRO A 456 -15.15 12.33 14.71
C PRO A 456 -14.91 13.29 15.88
N ALA A 457 -15.88 14.19 16.13
CA ALA A 457 -15.89 15.03 17.33
C ALA A 457 -16.15 14.22 18.60
N SER A 458 -16.88 13.10 18.47
CA SER A 458 -17.08 12.10 19.53
C SER A 458 -17.42 10.75 18.90
N PHE A 459 -17.14 9.67 19.61
CA PHE A 459 -17.49 8.31 19.21
C PHE A 459 -17.68 7.40 20.41
N GLN A 460 -18.46 6.36 20.23
CA GLN A 460 -18.75 5.38 21.30
C GLN A 460 -17.95 4.10 21.09
N LEU A 461 -17.36 3.59 22.19
CA LEU A 461 -16.81 2.25 22.29
C LEU A 461 -17.36 1.59 23.56
N GLY A 462 -18.11 0.51 23.36
CA GLY A 462 -18.85 -0.12 24.47
C GLY A 462 -19.82 0.87 25.11
N ASP A 463 -19.75 0.98 26.43
CA ASP A 463 -20.62 1.84 27.24
C ASP A 463 -20.04 3.24 27.50
N PHE A 464 -19.00 3.65 26.77
CA PHE A 464 -18.38 4.96 26.94
C PHE A 464 -18.34 5.74 25.63
N ILE A 465 -18.60 7.04 25.74
CA ILE A 465 -18.45 8.01 24.64
C ILE A 465 -17.16 8.77 24.88
N PHE A 466 -16.28 8.79 23.89
CA PHE A 466 -15.01 9.50 23.91
C PHE A 466 -15.09 10.79 23.09
N LYS A 467 -14.46 11.86 23.60
CA LYS A 467 -14.45 13.20 23.01
C LYS A 467 -13.00 13.67 22.87
N PRO A 468 -12.38 13.47 21.68
CA PRO A 468 -11.05 14.00 21.43
C PRO A 468 -11.01 15.53 21.54
N GLY A 469 -9.96 16.04 22.16
CA GLY A 469 -9.63 17.44 22.19
C GLY A 469 -8.15 17.62 21.86
N TYR A 470 -7.79 18.79 21.39
CA TYR A 470 -6.45 19.08 20.93
C TYR A 470 -5.89 20.28 21.68
N ASP A 471 -4.63 20.22 22.04
CA ASP A 471 -3.97 21.33 22.71
C ASP A 471 -3.73 22.44 21.70
N LEU A 472 -4.37 23.59 21.93
CA LEU A 472 -4.29 24.78 21.06
C LEU A 472 -2.88 25.39 21.10
N GLN A 473 -1.94 24.76 20.45
CA GLN A 473 -0.62 25.35 20.22
C GLN A 473 -0.63 26.14 18.91
N LYS A 474 -0.58 27.45 19.02
CA LYS A 474 -0.75 28.40 17.93
C LYS A 474 0.27 28.30 16.77
N ASN A 475 1.31 27.49 16.86
CA ASN A 475 2.39 27.40 15.87
C ASN A 475 2.88 25.96 15.60
N SER A 476 2.14 24.94 15.95
CA SER A 476 2.58 23.56 15.73
C SER A 476 2.34 23.12 14.28
N LEU A 477 3.40 22.72 13.60
CA LEU A 477 3.35 21.99 12.32
C LEU A 477 2.77 20.59 12.51
N ILE A 478 2.66 20.11 13.77
CA ILE A 478 2.14 18.80 14.13
C ILE A 478 0.72 18.95 14.63
N LYS A 479 -0.17 18.26 13.95
CA LYS A 479 -1.57 18.14 14.36
C LYS A 479 -1.70 17.09 15.46
N GLY A 480 -2.62 17.32 16.41
CA GLY A 480 -3.00 16.34 17.41
C GLY A 480 -3.70 15.12 16.76
N TYR A 481 -3.40 13.92 17.25
CA TYR A 481 -4.00 12.69 16.74
C TYR A 481 -3.95 11.56 17.76
N GLY A 482 -4.78 10.55 17.53
CA GLY A 482 -4.72 9.34 18.32
C GLY A 482 -5.68 8.25 17.84
N LEU A 483 -5.63 7.13 18.54
CA LEU A 483 -6.59 6.05 18.45
C LEU A 483 -6.93 5.47 19.82
N ILE A 484 -8.12 4.90 19.92
CA ILE A 484 -8.61 4.22 21.13
C ILE A 484 -9.04 2.82 20.75
N ILE A 485 -8.58 1.82 21.51
CA ILE A 485 -8.93 0.41 21.37
C ILE A 485 -9.59 -0.07 22.65
N GLN A 486 -10.80 -0.59 22.57
CA GLN A 486 -11.44 -1.26 23.70
C GLN A 486 -10.88 -2.68 23.84
N ILE A 487 -10.31 -3.01 25.01
CA ILE A 487 -9.74 -4.34 25.29
C ILE A 487 -10.60 -5.18 26.23
N SER A 488 -11.40 -4.56 27.09
CA SER A 488 -12.46 -5.19 27.87
C SER A 488 -13.68 -4.28 27.98
N GLU A 489 -14.63 -4.60 28.81
CA GLU A 489 -15.84 -3.81 29.02
C GLU A 489 -15.51 -2.40 29.57
N ASP A 490 -14.48 -2.29 30.41
CA ASP A 490 -14.08 -1.09 31.13
C ASP A 490 -12.61 -0.67 30.93
N GLU A 491 -11.83 -1.42 30.16
CA GLU A 491 -10.42 -1.12 29.88
C GLU A 491 -10.18 -0.76 28.41
N PHE A 492 -9.33 0.24 28.19
CA PHE A 492 -9.00 0.75 26.87
C PHE A 492 -7.50 1.01 26.73
N ILE A 493 -6.99 0.83 25.52
CA ILE A 493 -5.67 1.33 25.10
C ILE A 493 -5.89 2.63 24.34
N VAL A 494 -5.20 3.68 24.74
CA VAL A 494 -5.22 4.98 24.09
C VAL A 494 -3.79 5.32 23.65
N SER A 495 -3.61 5.72 22.42
CA SER A 495 -2.29 6.11 21.92
C SER A 495 -2.41 7.27 20.94
N GLY A 496 -1.42 8.14 20.93
CA GLY A 496 -1.40 9.33 20.08
C GLY A 496 -0.40 10.37 20.51
N ASN A 497 -0.54 11.57 19.97
CA ASN A 497 0.30 12.73 20.26
C ASN A 497 -0.51 14.03 20.22
N ALA A 498 -0.11 15.03 20.98
CA ALA A 498 -0.66 16.40 21.03
C ALA A 498 -2.20 16.45 21.18
N CYS A 499 -2.76 15.56 22.03
CA CYS A 499 -4.21 15.49 22.25
C CYS A 499 -4.55 15.06 23.68
N HIS A 500 -5.79 15.32 24.03
CA HIS A 500 -6.42 14.79 25.23
C HIS A 500 -7.78 14.19 24.89
N VAL A 501 -8.34 13.34 25.75
CA VAL A 501 -9.62 12.69 25.47
C VAL A 501 -10.54 12.82 26.69
N GLY A 502 -11.66 13.50 26.50
CA GLY A 502 -12.79 13.47 27.42
C GLY A 502 -13.57 12.15 27.28
N TYR A 503 -14.30 11.80 28.30
CA TYR A 503 -15.13 10.59 28.31
C TYR A 503 -16.42 10.82 29.10
N GLU A 504 -17.47 10.10 28.73
CA GLU A 504 -18.74 10.08 29.46
C GLU A 504 -19.40 8.71 29.33
N SER A 505 -20.33 8.39 30.25
CA SER A 505 -21.11 7.17 30.17
C SER A 505 -22.14 7.26 29.04
N ALA A 506 -22.25 6.20 28.23
CA ALA A 506 -23.35 5.99 27.28
C ALA A 506 -24.54 5.24 27.93
N ASP A 507 -24.40 4.76 29.16
CA ASP A 507 -25.40 4.02 29.89
C ASP A 507 -26.30 4.98 30.68
N SER A 508 -27.53 5.16 30.24
CA SER A 508 -28.50 6.06 30.90
C SER A 508 -28.88 5.63 32.32
N SER A 509 -28.71 4.35 32.70
CA SER A 509 -28.94 3.85 34.06
C SER A 509 -27.81 4.17 35.01
N LYS A 510 -26.62 4.47 34.47
CA LYS A 510 -25.41 4.87 35.18
C LYS A 510 -24.76 6.06 34.48
N PRO A 511 -25.37 7.25 34.56
CA PRO A 511 -25.00 8.38 33.73
C PRO A 511 -23.63 9.00 34.06
N ASN A 512 -23.10 8.71 35.23
CA ASN A 512 -21.81 9.22 35.66
C ASN A 512 -20.69 8.23 35.30
N SER A 513 -19.52 8.77 34.94
CA SER A 513 -18.32 7.97 34.69
C SER A 513 -17.10 8.61 35.29
N GLN A 514 -16.16 7.79 35.71
CA GLN A 514 -14.90 8.25 36.30
C GLN A 514 -13.75 7.36 35.85
N LEU A 515 -12.57 7.97 35.75
CA LEU A 515 -11.31 7.28 35.45
C LEU A 515 -10.82 6.60 36.74
N LEU A 516 -10.65 5.28 36.71
CA LEU A 516 -10.20 4.48 37.82
C LEU A 516 -8.67 4.37 37.89
N SER A 517 -8.04 4.20 36.73
CA SER A 517 -6.58 4.15 36.60
C SER A 517 -6.09 4.56 35.22
N VAL A 518 -4.87 5.09 35.21
CA VAL A 518 -4.10 5.37 33.99
C VAL A 518 -2.69 4.81 34.15
N GLU A 519 -2.28 3.96 33.25
CA GLU A 519 -0.94 3.39 33.22
C GLU A 519 -0.28 3.75 31.85
N GLU A 520 0.95 4.24 31.90
CA GLU A 520 1.82 4.34 30.72
C GLU A 520 2.63 3.06 30.58
N GLY A 521 2.75 2.52 29.36
CA GLY A 521 3.49 1.28 29.14
C GLY A 521 3.57 0.88 27.67
N LYS A 522 3.87 -0.40 27.43
CA LYS A 522 3.90 -1.01 26.09
C LYS A 522 3.59 -2.50 26.17
N PHE A 523 3.31 -3.11 25.03
CA PHE A 523 3.20 -4.57 24.96
C PHE A 523 4.57 -5.20 24.69
N VAL A 524 4.91 -6.23 25.44
CA VAL A 524 6.10 -7.06 25.23
C VAL A 524 5.63 -8.52 25.15
N ASN A 525 5.87 -9.18 24.02
CA ASN A 525 5.38 -10.54 23.75
C ASN A 525 3.87 -10.69 24.04
N GLY A 526 3.08 -9.72 23.60
CA GLY A 526 1.61 -9.70 23.77
C GLY A 526 1.11 -9.41 25.20
N LYS A 527 2.00 -9.13 26.15
CA LYS A 527 1.64 -8.79 27.54
C LYS A 527 1.90 -7.32 27.81
N TRP A 528 0.96 -6.68 28.52
CA TRP A 528 1.14 -5.30 28.98
C TRP A 528 2.27 -5.21 30.00
N VAL A 529 3.23 -4.33 29.75
CA VAL A 529 4.33 -4.00 30.67
C VAL A 529 4.20 -2.53 31.03
N LYS A 530 3.78 -2.30 32.27
CA LYS A 530 3.63 -0.97 32.84
C LYS A 530 5.00 -0.32 33.05
N LYS A 531 5.15 0.92 32.58
CA LYS A 531 6.30 1.79 32.80
C LYS A 531 6.09 2.61 34.10
N ARG A 532 4.90 3.23 34.22
CA ARG A 532 4.50 4.00 35.40
C ARG A 532 2.99 4.11 35.52
N THR A 533 2.51 4.46 36.72
CA THR A 533 1.12 4.87 36.96
C THR A 533 1.05 6.39 36.86
N ILE A 534 0.05 6.91 36.13
CA ILE A 534 -0.23 8.33 36.01
C ILE A 534 -1.27 8.70 37.07
N ASN A 535 -0.83 9.28 38.18
CA ASN A 535 -1.69 9.62 39.33
C ASN A 535 -1.37 10.98 39.99
N GLY A 536 -0.51 11.78 39.36
CA GLY A 536 -0.17 13.14 39.77
C GLY A 536 -0.98 14.20 39.00
N ASP A 537 -0.43 15.38 38.82
CA ASP A 537 -1.06 16.51 38.11
C ASP A 537 -1.32 16.21 36.62
N GLU A 538 -0.64 15.20 36.05
CA GLU A 538 -0.86 14.66 34.72
C GLU A 538 -2.03 13.65 34.64
N PHE A 539 -2.72 13.35 35.75
CA PHE A 539 -3.84 12.39 35.78
C PHE A 539 -4.93 12.79 34.77
N GLY A 540 -5.29 11.83 33.90
CA GLY A 540 -6.23 12.04 32.83
C GLY A 540 -5.78 11.30 31.56
N ILE A 541 -6.58 11.40 30.50
CA ILE A 541 -6.23 10.84 29.20
C ILE A 541 -5.58 11.97 28.39
N LYS A 542 -4.29 12.17 28.60
CA LYS A 542 -3.46 13.17 27.91
C LYS A 542 -2.32 12.47 27.17
N LEU A 543 -2.02 12.88 25.97
CA LEU A 543 -1.02 12.25 25.09
C LEU A 543 -0.08 13.31 24.51
N PRO A 544 1.19 13.36 24.93
CA PRO A 544 1.77 12.59 26.03
C PRO A 544 1.24 13.02 27.41
N PRO A 545 1.36 12.18 28.44
CA PRO A 545 0.99 12.57 29.80
C PRO A 545 2.00 13.57 30.37
N ASN A 546 1.68 14.85 30.22
CA ASN A 546 2.50 15.97 30.69
C ASN A 546 1.64 16.96 31.47
N PRO A 547 2.02 17.34 32.72
CA PRO A 547 1.25 18.26 33.56
C PRO A 547 1.37 19.74 33.10
N TYR A 548 2.42 20.04 32.37
CA TYR A 548 2.76 21.43 32.02
C TYR A 548 2.67 21.66 30.53
N ASN A 549 1.56 21.92 29.93
CA ASN A 549 1.38 22.26 28.49
C ASN A 549 2.46 23.24 27.96
N ILE A 550 3.74 22.86 28.06
CA ILE A 550 4.85 23.67 27.59
C ILE A 550 4.99 23.44 26.10
N ALA A 551 4.63 24.46 25.34
CA ALA A 551 4.93 24.57 23.92
C ALA A 551 6.45 24.52 23.70
N SER A 552 7.00 23.35 23.46
CA SER A 552 8.37 23.19 23.03
C SER A 552 8.44 22.15 21.92
N ASP A 553 9.41 22.29 21.02
CA ASP A 553 9.69 21.37 19.90
C ASP A 553 9.96 19.90 20.33
N VAL A 554 9.91 19.62 21.62
CA VAL A 554 10.13 18.31 22.25
C VAL A 554 9.01 17.30 21.96
N TYR A 555 7.83 17.74 21.50
CA TYR A 555 6.67 16.86 21.28
C TYR A 555 6.63 16.13 19.93
N LEU A 556 7.58 16.42 19.04
CA LEU A 556 7.60 15.81 17.71
C LEU A 556 7.64 14.28 17.76
N ASP A 557 8.33 13.72 18.76
CA ASP A 557 8.65 12.29 18.84
C ASP A 557 7.99 11.57 20.03
N ASP A 558 7.15 12.24 20.84
CA ASP A 558 6.67 11.67 22.11
C ASP A 558 5.25 11.08 21.99
N ILE A 559 5.16 9.93 21.34
CA ILE A 559 3.91 9.16 21.25
C ILE A 559 3.86 8.19 22.42
N SER A 560 2.82 8.29 23.23
CA SER A 560 2.60 7.42 24.38
C SER A 560 1.54 6.37 24.13
N ILE A 561 1.65 5.24 24.84
CA ILE A 561 0.59 4.24 24.95
C ILE A 561 0.10 4.25 26.40
N LEU A 562 -1.18 4.52 26.58
CA LEU A 562 -1.85 4.48 27.88
C LEU A 562 -2.81 3.30 27.93
N LYS A 563 -2.80 2.57 29.03
CA LYS A 563 -3.88 1.67 29.42
C LYS A 563 -4.71 2.38 30.47
N ILE A 564 -5.99 2.56 30.18
CA ILE A 564 -6.92 3.24 31.08
C ILE A 564 -8.03 2.28 31.52
N LYS A 565 -8.56 2.53 32.70
CA LYS A 565 -9.75 1.87 33.23
C LYS A 565 -10.78 2.89 33.64
N LEU A 566 -12.03 2.70 33.21
CA LEU A 566 -13.17 3.54 33.50
C LEU A 566 -14.19 2.77 34.33
N PHE A 567 -15.03 3.46 35.11
CA PHE A 567 -16.21 2.87 35.72
C PHE A 567 -17.39 3.82 35.66
N LYS A 568 -18.59 3.26 35.76
CA LYS A 568 -19.88 3.96 35.71
C LYS A 568 -20.61 3.85 37.04
N TYR A 569 -21.35 4.87 37.44
CA TYR A 569 -22.14 4.86 38.68
C TYR A 569 -23.38 5.77 38.55
#